data_a4f249f34bcb56e3ad9a0d818a1e5f2e
#
_entry.id   a4f249f34bcb56e3ad9a0d818a1e5f2e
#
_cell.length_a   1.000
_cell.length_b   1.000
_cell.length_c   1.000
_cell.angle_alpha   90.00
_cell.angle_beta   90.00
_cell.angle_gamma   90.00
#
_symmetry.space_group_name_H-M   'P 1'
#
loop_
_entity.id
_entity.type
_entity.pdbx_description
1 polymer ?
#
loop_
_entity_poly.entity_id
_entity_poly.type
_entity_poly.pdbx_seq_one_letter_code
_entity_poly.pdbx_strand_id
1 'polypeptide(L)'
;MNARVLVLDANQRSALAITRSLGRQPGITVLTADTTPRALAGASRFCSGYFQYPSPAQDPGAFMDWLAGTLDQKAITHLFPATEVSSYTCLMHRKRLGACKLPFADLATVQGLADKCRLMELAQELGIPHPRSRRIEDPRSVDPAELGPYPVILKPCYSQIWQEGAWLSSSVQIARSPEDFRQLTETHPYLRDHPFLVQDFIPGNGAGVFALYRDGEAVTFFAHRRLREKPPSGGVSVLSESAVPHPRLLDLSRRLLDRAGWHGVAMVEFRVTPAGEPYLMEVNPRFWGSLQLAIDCGVDFPYLLFELSQGHHPLAPADYPTGRRLRWLLGDLDSLYLYLRRRHRYRTRDKLARILAFLHPRPGNTQHEVNRLGDLGPAHFELVQYVREMLRPRKPDGA
;
A
#
# COMPACT_ATOMS: atom_id res chain seq x y z
N MET A 1 -11.90 -29.27 0.11
CA MET A 1 -13.07 -28.36 0.22
C MET A 1 -12.90 -27.25 -0.83
N ASN A 2 -13.96 -26.90 -1.55
CA ASN A 2 -13.89 -25.80 -2.51
C ASN A 2 -14.02 -24.46 -1.74
N ALA A 3 -12.94 -23.69 -1.67
CA ALA A 3 -12.94 -22.38 -1.04
C ALA A 3 -13.47 -21.32 -2.01
N ARG A 4 -14.28 -20.40 -1.49
CA ARG A 4 -14.74 -19.22 -2.23
C ARG A 4 -14.19 -17.97 -1.59
N VAL A 5 -13.34 -17.27 -2.34
CA VAL A 5 -12.62 -16.08 -1.86
C VAL A 5 -13.23 -14.84 -2.49
N LEU A 6 -13.54 -13.83 -1.67
CA LEU A 6 -13.92 -12.51 -2.15
C LEU A 6 -12.75 -11.54 -1.95
N VAL A 7 -12.28 -10.96 -3.05
CA VAL A 7 -11.24 -9.92 -3.05
C VAL A 7 -11.92 -8.56 -3.26
N LEU A 8 -11.77 -7.67 -2.29
CA LEU A 8 -12.29 -6.29 -2.37
C LEU A 8 -11.29 -5.36 -3.06
N ASP A 9 -11.73 -4.15 -3.38
CA ASP A 9 -10.91 -3.09 -3.98
C ASP A 9 -10.29 -3.51 -5.30
N ALA A 10 -11.09 -4.11 -6.17
CA ALA A 10 -10.66 -4.79 -7.39
C ALA A 10 -9.94 -3.88 -8.41
N ASN A 11 -9.95 -2.56 -8.23
CA ASN A 11 -9.14 -1.62 -9.02
C ASN A 11 -7.69 -1.53 -8.54
N GLN A 12 -7.38 -2.07 -7.34
CA GLN A 12 -6.01 -2.09 -6.84
C GLN A 12 -5.15 -3.15 -7.54
N ARG A 13 -3.88 -2.82 -7.82
CA ARG A 13 -2.92 -3.76 -8.40
C ARG A 13 -2.64 -4.94 -7.46
N SER A 14 -2.67 -4.70 -6.14
CA SER A 14 -2.61 -5.76 -5.14
C SER A 14 -3.80 -6.72 -5.23
N ALA A 15 -5.03 -6.22 -5.44
CA ALA A 15 -6.20 -7.06 -5.65
C ALA A 15 -6.09 -7.93 -6.92
N LEU A 16 -5.53 -7.38 -8.00
CA LEU A 16 -5.22 -8.16 -9.21
C LEU A 16 -4.20 -9.27 -8.91
N ALA A 17 -3.14 -8.95 -8.15
CA ALA A 17 -2.13 -9.94 -7.77
C ALA A 17 -2.71 -11.05 -6.88
N ILE A 18 -3.56 -10.71 -5.89
CA ILE A 18 -4.29 -11.67 -5.05
C ILE A 18 -5.19 -12.55 -5.93
N THR A 19 -5.96 -11.95 -6.83
CA THR A 19 -6.88 -12.67 -7.74
C THR A 19 -6.13 -13.68 -8.61
N ARG A 20 -4.99 -13.29 -9.16
CA ARG A 20 -4.13 -14.17 -9.96
C ARG A 20 -3.48 -15.28 -9.15
N SER A 21 -3.02 -14.97 -7.95
CA SER A 21 -2.40 -15.95 -7.05
C SER A 21 -3.40 -17.04 -6.68
N LEU A 22 -4.51 -16.65 -6.08
CA LEU A 22 -5.51 -17.59 -5.57
C LEU A 22 -6.32 -18.28 -6.66
N GLY A 23 -6.67 -17.56 -7.74
CA GLY A 23 -7.46 -18.12 -8.84
C GLY A 23 -6.70 -19.12 -9.72
N ARG A 24 -5.38 -19.30 -9.54
CA ARG A 24 -4.59 -20.36 -10.15
C ARG A 24 -4.60 -21.66 -9.34
N GLN A 25 -5.01 -21.58 -8.08
CA GLN A 25 -4.97 -22.74 -7.19
C GLN A 25 -6.18 -23.65 -7.40
N PRO A 26 -5.96 -24.96 -7.52
CA PRO A 26 -7.07 -25.91 -7.60
C PRO A 26 -7.98 -25.81 -6.37
N GLY A 27 -9.30 -25.83 -6.59
CA GLY A 27 -10.27 -25.79 -5.49
C GLY A 27 -10.52 -24.40 -4.90
N ILE A 28 -9.93 -23.33 -5.45
CA ILE A 28 -10.21 -21.95 -5.03
C ILE A 28 -10.98 -21.22 -6.15
N THR A 29 -12.17 -20.73 -5.82
CA THR A 29 -12.96 -19.86 -6.70
C THR A 29 -12.81 -18.42 -6.21
N VAL A 30 -12.28 -17.54 -7.05
CA VAL A 30 -12.08 -16.14 -6.70
C VAL A 30 -13.17 -15.27 -7.30
N LEU A 31 -13.83 -14.51 -6.46
CA LEU A 31 -14.76 -13.43 -6.80
C LEU A 31 -14.11 -12.11 -6.44
N THR A 32 -14.41 -11.06 -7.19
CA THR A 32 -13.86 -9.73 -6.93
C THR A 32 -14.97 -8.68 -6.85
N ALA A 33 -14.72 -7.60 -6.11
CA ALA A 33 -15.69 -6.53 -6.00
C ALA A 33 -15.01 -5.15 -5.84
N ASP A 34 -15.70 -4.09 -6.29
CA ASP A 34 -15.25 -2.70 -6.19
C ASP A 34 -16.45 -1.74 -6.20
N THR A 35 -16.21 -0.46 -5.95
CA THR A 35 -17.24 0.60 -6.02
C THR A 35 -17.67 0.93 -7.45
N THR A 36 -16.89 0.54 -8.45
CA THR A 36 -17.14 0.86 -9.86
C THR A 36 -17.84 -0.29 -10.60
N PRO A 37 -18.55 -0.06 -11.71
CA PRO A 37 -19.24 -1.12 -12.47
C PRO A 37 -18.30 -2.17 -13.09
N ARG A 38 -17.02 -1.85 -13.24
CA ARG A 38 -15.95 -2.72 -13.75
C ARG A 38 -14.66 -2.36 -13.07
N ALA A 39 -13.79 -3.33 -12.86
CA ALA A 39 -12.52 -3.13 -12.18
C ALA A 39 -11.38 -3.98 -12.77
N LEU A 40 -10.15 -3.59 -12.45
CA LEU A 40 -8.93 -4.19 -12.96
C LEU A 40 -8.84 -5.70 -12.70
N ALA A 41 -9.03 -6.12 -11.44
CA ALA A 41 -8.99 -7.53 -11.06
C ALA A 41 -10.23 -8.30 -11.58
N GLY A 42 -11.37 -7.61 -11.70
CA GLY A 42 -12.59 -8.18 -12.30
C GLY A 42 -12.45 -8.53 -13.78
N ALA A 43 -11.51 -7.90 -14.48
CA ALA A 43 -11.19 -8.20 -15.89
C ALA A 43 -10.23 -9.41 -16.04
N SER A 44 -9.71 -9.95 -14.96
CA SER A 44 -8.79 -11.10 -14.98
C SER A 44 -9.54 -12.40 -15.32
N ARG A 45 -8.92 -13.27 -16.13
CA ARG A 45 -9.43 -14.63 -16.37
C ARG A 45 -9.51 -15.51 -15.12
N PHE A 46 -8.80 -15.10 -14.06
CA PHE A 46 -8.79 -15.77 -12.76
C PHE A 46 -9.89 -15.29 -11.82
N CYS A 47 -10.68 -14.30 -12.24
CA CYS A 47 -11.88 -13.84 -11.56
C CYS A 47 -13.09 -14.62 -12.12
N SER A 48 -13.78 -15.35 -11.24
CA SER A 48 -14.97 -16.15 -11.60
C SER A 48 -16.28 -15.33 -11.54
N GLY A 49 -16.25 -14.14 -10.98
CA GLY A 49 -17.40 -13.23 -10.90
C GLY A 49 -17.03 -11.89 -10.27
N TYR A 50 -17.69 -10.84 -10.73
CA TYR A 50 -17.47 -9.46 -10.28
C TYR A 50 -18.75 -8.87 -9.73
N PHE A 51 -18.63 -8.07 -8.64
CA PHE A 51 -19.75 -7.37 -8.02
C PHE A 51 -19.40 -5.90 -7.78
N GLN A 52 -20.41 -5.05 -7.83
CA GLN A 52 -20.28 -3.67 -7.41
C GLN A 52 -20.83 -3.51 -5.98
N TYR A 53 -20.13 -2.72 -5.15
CA TYR A 53 -20.55 -2.43 -3.76
C TYR A 53 -20.63 -0.92 -3.49
N PRO A 54 -21.46 -0.49 -2.49
CA PRO A 54 -21.46 0.88 -1.99
C PRO A 54 -20.10 1.27 -1.42
N SER A 55 -19.66 2.50 -1.62
CA SER A 55 -18.35 2.96 -1.15
C SER A 55 -18.20 2.85 0.37
N PRO A 56 -17.27 2.04 0.89
CA PRO A 56 -17.03 1.96 2.33
C PRO A 56 -16.48 3.28 2.90
N ALA A 57 -15.97 4.18 2.05
CA ALA A 57 -15.52 5.50 2.46
C ALA A 57 -16.68 6.48 2.66
N GLN A 58 -17.75 6.36 1.87
CA GLN A 58 -18.89 7.27 1.89
C GLN A 58 -20.05 6.74 2.74
N ASP A 59 -20.32 5.44 2.65
CA ASP A 59 -21.39 4.77 3.39
C ASP A 59 -20.93 3.40 3.87
N PRO A 60 -20.21 3.33 5.00
CA PRO A 60 -19.76 2.08 5.58
C PRO A 60 -20.88 1.15 6.01
N GLY A 61 -22.05 1.72 6.38
CA GLY A 61 -23.24 0.96 6.77
C GLY A 61 -23.79 0.17 5.59
N ALA A 62 -24.12 0.85 4.48
CA ALA A 62 -24.58 0.22 3.25
C ALA A 62 -23.55 -0.78 2.68
N PHE A 63 -22.25 -0.47 2.78
CA PHE A 63 -21.19 -1.42 2.41
C PHE A 63 -21.24 -2.71 3.24
N MET A 64 -21.40 -2.60 4.56
CA MET A 64 -21.46 -3.77 5.44
C MET A 64 -22.76 -4.57 5.27
N ASP A 65 -23.87 -3.93 4.95
CA ASP A 65 -25.13 -4.61 4.62
C ASP A 65 -24.98 -5.42 3.32
N TRP A 66 -24.41 -4.80 2.29
CA TRP A 66 -24.10 -5.47 1.03
C TRP A 66 -23.12 -6.63 1.24
N LEU A 67 -22.06 -6.41 2.03
CA LEU A 67 -21.03 -7.42 2.27
C LEU A 67 -21.62 -8.62 2.98
N ALA A 68 -22.33 -8.43 4.10
CA ALA A 68 -22.95 -9.52 4.85
C ALA A 68 -23.89 -10.36 3.97
N GLY A 69 -24.77 -9.71 3.19
CA GLY A 69 -25.65 -10.40 2.24
C GLY A 69 -24.90 -11.16 1.16
N THR A 70 -23.80 -10.59 0.62
CA THR A 70 -22.98 -11.23 -0.40
C THR A 70 -22.21 -12.44 0.14
N LEU A 71 -21.66 -12.34 1.35
CA LEU A 71 -20.95 -13.44 2.00
C LEU A 71 -21.85 -14.66 2.14
N ASP A 72 -23.07 -14.48 2.57
CA ASP A 72 -24.08 -15.55 2.73
C ASP A 72 -24.53 -16.09 1.35
N GLN A 73 -25.09 -15.24 0.49
CA GLN A 73 -25.65 -15.64 -0.80
C GLN A 73 -24.65 -16.32 -1.73
N LYS A 74 -23.37 -15.95 -1.65
CA LYS A 74 -22.31 -16.53 -2.48
C LYS A 74 -21.49 -17.59 -1.75
N ALA A 75 -21.84 -17.92 -0.51
CA ALA A 75 -21.11 -18.86 0.35
C ALA A 75 -19.60 -18.55 0.39
N ILE A 76 -19.25 -17.28 0.63
CA ILE A 76 -17.88 -16.82 0.71
C ILE A 76 -17.24 -17.34 2.00
N THR A 77 -16.10 -18.00 1.86
CA THR A 77 -15.36 -18.58 2.99
C THR A 77 -14.23 -17.68 3.47
N HIS A 78 -13.68 -16.82 2.59
CA HIS A 78 -12.54 -15.96 2.88
C HIS A 78 -12.72 -14.58 2.25
N LEU A 79 -12.31 -13.55 2.99
CA LEU A 79 -12.38 -12.16 2.59
C LEU A 79 -10.98 -11.54 2.57
N PHE A 80 -10.59 -10.95 1.43
CA PHE A 80 -9.30 -10.30 1.21
C PHE A 80 -9.50 -8.82 0.81
N PRO A 81 -9.63 -7.90 1.75
CA PRO A 81 -9.60 -6.47 1.45
C PRO A 81 -8.19 -6.04 1.07
N ALA A 82 -8.06 -5.10 0.11
CA ALA A 82 -6.78 -4.65 -0.41
C ALA A 82 -6.45 -3.19 -0.09
N THR A 83 -7.37 -2.43 0.54
CA THR A 83 -7.15 -1.05 0.99
C THR A 83 -7.32 -0.92 2.51
N GLU A 84 -6.84 0.19 3.07
CA GLU A 84 -7.01 0.48 4.49
C GLU A 84 -8.47 0.68 4.85
N VAL A 85 -9.23 1.41 4.03
CA VAL A 85 -10.66 1.71 4.30
C VAL A 85 -11.47 0.43 4.38
N SER A 86 -11.37 -0.45 3.38
CA SER A 86 -12.11 -1.71 3.38
C SER A 86 -11.64 -2.65 4.51
N SER A 87 -10.33 -2.71 4.78
CA SER A 87 -9.77 -3.50 5.87
C SER A 87 -10.29 -3.03 7.23
N TYR A 88 -10.21 -1.74 7.52
CA TYR A 88 -10.69 -1.19 8.79
C TYR A 88 -12.19 -1.34 8.95
N THR A 89 -12.98 -1.07 7.90
CA THR A 89 -14.43 -1.24 7.96
C THR A 89 -14.80 -2.69 8.27
N CYS A 90 -14.15 -3.66 7.62
CA CYS A 90 -14.37 -5.08 7.89
C CYS A 90 -13.93 -5.47 9.32
N LEU A 91 -12.80 -4.94 9.82
CA LEU A 91 -12.30 -5.21 11.16
C LEU A 91 -13.20 -4.61 12.24
N MET A 92 -13.68 -3.38 12.08
CA MET A 92 -14.61 -2.71 12.99
C MET A 92 -15.92 -3.50 13.12
N HIS A 93 -16.36 -4.13 12.04
CA HIS A 93 -17.61 -4.90 11.98
C HIS A 93 -17.39 -6.41 11.86
N ARG A 94 -16.27 -6.94 12.37
CA ARG A 94 -15.86 -8.34 12.20
C ARG A 94 -16.97 -9.35 12.57
N LYS A 95 -17.78 -9.05 13.57
CA LYS A 95 -18.91 -9.90 13.98
C LYS A 95 -19.95 -10.10 12.86
N ARG A 96 -20.09 -9.15 11.95
CA ARG A 96 -21.04 -9.23 10.83
C ARG A 96 -20.56 -10.11 9.68
N LEU A 97 -19.28 -10.54 9.70
CA LEU A 97 -18.72 -11.43 8.68
C LEU A 97 -19.10 -12.91 8.89
N GLY A 98 -19.77 -13.25 10.02
CA GLY A 98 -20.20 -14.61 10.31
C GLY A 98 -19.03 -15.60 10.38
N ALA A 99 -19.12 -16.69 9.63
CA ALA A 99 -18.07 -17.71 9.52
C ALA A 99 -16.99 -17.38 8.48
N CYS A 100 -17.12 -16.27 7.73
CA CYS A 100 -16.14 -15.86 6.73
C CYS A 100 -14.82 -15.46 7.39
N LYS A 101 -13.72 -16.05 6.96
CA LYS A 101 -12.39 -15.79 7.50
C LYS A 101 -11.84 -14.50 6.93
N LEU A 102 -11.46 -13.57 7.81
CA LEU A 102 -10.71 -12.36 7.51
C LEU A 102 -9.30 -12.53 8.10
N PRO A 103 -8.28 -12.87 7.30
CA PRO A 103 -6.94 -13.22 7.79
C PRO A 103 -6.12 -11.96 8.11
N PHE A 104 -6.55 -11.24 9.13
CA PHE A 104 -5.91 -10.05 9.67
C PHE A 104 -5.82 -10.17 11.20
N ALA A 105 -4.84 -9.50 11.79
CA ALA A 105 -4.81 -9.26 13.22
C ALA A 105 -6.12 -8.59 13.69
N ASP A 106 -6.33 -8.51 15.00
CA ASP A 106 -7.46 -7.76 15.53
C ASP A 106 -7.32 -6.25 15.26
N LEU A 107 -8.44 -5.53 15.36
CA LEU A 107 -8.49 -4.09 15.04
C LEU A 107 -7.49 -3.29 15.89
N ALA A 108 -7.33 -3.60 17.17
CA ALA A 108 -6.46 -2.85 18.07
C ALA A 108 -4.99 -3.02 17.68
N THR A 109 -4.58 -4.23 17.34
CA THR A 109 -3.23 -4.54 16.84
C THR A 109 -2.95 -3.84 15.51
N VAL A 110 -3.91 -3.90 14.57
CA VAL A 110 -3.78 -3.22 13.26
C VAL A 110 -3.68 -1.71 13.44
N GLN A 111 -4.56 -1.10 14.26
CA GLN A 111 -4.54 0.33 14.53
C GLN A 111 -3.27 0.75 15.29
N GLY A 112 -2.76 -0.07 16.19
CA GLY A 112 -1.55 0.21 16.96
C GLY A 112 -0.31 0.43 16.09
N LEU A 113 -0.17 -0.32 14.97
CA LEU A 113 0.93 -0.15 14.02
C LEU A 113 0.62 0.85 12.90
N ALA A 114 -0.64 1.05 12.55
CA ALA A 114 -1.03 2.00 11.52
C ALA A 114 -1.07 3.45 12.02
N ASP A 115 -1.31 3.66 13.32
CA ASP A 115 -1.19 4.95 13.98
C ASP A 115 0.26 5.39 14.04
N LYS A 116 0.63 6.38 13.22
CA LYS A 116 2.01 6.86 13.12
C LYS A 116 2.50 7.51 14.40
N CYS A 117 1.58 8.06 15.22
CA CYS A 117 1.92 8.63 16.51
C CYS A 117 2.36 7.53 17.48
N ARG A 118 1.55 6.50 17.66
CA ARG A 118 1.87 5.32 18.48
C ARG A 118 3.05 4.52 17.93
N LEU A 119 3.17 4.43 16.62
CA LEU A 119 4.30 3.76 15.99
C LEU A 119 5.64 4.41 16.34
N MET A 120 5.71 5.76 16.40
CA MET A 120 6.93 6.45 16.79
C MET A 120 7.25 6.25 18.29
N GLU A 121 6.24 6.20 19.15
CA GLU A 121 6.39 5.86 20.58
C GLU A 121 6.93 4.43 20.72
N LEU A 122 6.34 3.46 20.06
CA LEU A 122 6.80 2.07 20.05
C LEU A 122 8.22 1.94 19.46
N ALA A 123 8.55 2.68 18.41
CA ALA A 123 9.89 2.71 17.85
C ALA A 123 10.92 3.23 18.85
N GLN A 124 10.58 4.27 19.61
CA GLN A 124 11.42 4.81 20.69
C GLN A 124 11.63 3.79 21.79
N GLU A 125 10.58 3.13 22.27
CA GLU A 125 10.67 2.07 23.29
C GLU A 125 11.58 0.92 22.86
N LEU A 126 11.51 0.54 21.58
CA LEU A 126 12.32 -0.53 21.00
C LEU A 126 13.71 -0.08 20.56
N GLY A 127 14.08 1.19 20.70
CA GLY A 127 15.34 1.73 20.18
C GLY A 127 15.47 1.56 18.65
N ILE A 128 14.35 1.64 17.92
CA ILE A 128 14.32 1.63 16.45
C ILE A 128 14.53 3.07 15.97
N PRO A 129 15.53 3.35 15.11
CA PRO A 129 15.73 4.69 14.57
C PRO A 129 14.48 5.20 13.84
N HIS A 130 14.04 6.40 14.21
CA HIS A 130 12.90 7.09 13.63
C HIS A 130 13.17 8.59 13.58
N PRO A 131 12.49 9.38 12.72
CA PRO A 131 12.64 10.83 12.71
C PRO A 131 12.28 11.42 14.07
N ARG A 132 13.04 12.44 14.53
CA ARG A 132 12.58 13.20 15.68
C ARG A 132 11.18 13.72 15.38
N SER A 133 10.25 13.45 16.27
CA SER A 133 8.83 13.67 16.07
C SER A 133 8.25 14.42 17.25
N ARG A 134 7.45 15.46 16.95
CA ARG A 134 6.63 16.17 17.94
C ARG A 134 5.16 16.00 17.56
N ARG A 135 4.37 15.43 18.45
CA ARG A 135 2.92 15.31 18.27
C ARG A 135 2.27 16.66 18.54
N ILE A 136 1.40 17.09 17.63
CA ILE A 136 0.62 18.32 17.69
C ILE A 136 -0.86 17.93 17.79
N GLU A 137 -1.50 18.34 18.87
CA GLU A 137 -2.95 18.14 19.08
C GLU A 137 -3.77 19.27 18.46
N ASP A 138 -3.31 20.51 18.64
CA ASP A 138 -3.91 21.72 18.08
C ASP A 138 -2.80 22.59 17.46
N PRO A 139 -2.81 22.80 16.14
CA PRO A 139 -1.78 23.60 15.47
C PRO A 139 -1.77 25.06 15.92
N ARG A 140 -2.89 25.58 16.47
CA ARG A 140 -3.01 26.95 16.97
C ARG A 140 -2.27 27.17 18.30
N SER A 141 -1.98 26.10 19.03
CA SER A 141 -1.27 26.13 20.30
C SER A 141 0.26 26.13 20.17
N VAL A 142 0.79 26.11 18.93
CA VAL A 142 2.22 25.93 18.67
C VAL A 142 2.76 27.12 17.90
N ASP A 143 3.89 27.69 18.36
CA ASP A 143 4.65 28.63 17.52
C ASP A 143 5.42 27.86 16.44
N PRO A 144 5.09 28.05 15.15
CA PRO A 144 5.79 27.40 14.07
C PRO A 144 7.30 27.72 14.01
N ALA A 145 7.74 28.85 14.56
CA ALA A 145 9.17 29.20 14.59
C ALA A 145 9.99 28.26 15.50
N GLU A 146 9.33 27.58 16.47
CA GLU A 146 9.97 26.66 17.41
C GLU A 146 9.99 25.20 16.92
N LEU A 147 9.41 24.90 15.77
CA LEU A 147 9.28 23.51 15.28
C LEU A 147 10.57 22.90 14.74
N GLY A 148 11.68 23.66 14.76
CA GLY A 148 13.01 23.17 14.38
C GLY A 148 13.43 23.64 12.98
N PRO A 149 14.54 23.12 12.47
CA PRO A 149 15.00 23.54 11.14
C PRO A 149 14.03 23.06 10.06
N TYR A 150 13.60 23.98 9.22
CA TYR A 150 12.79 23.67 8.03
C TYR A 150 13.66 23.12 6.89
N PRO A 151 13.12 22.23 6.00
CA PRO A 151 11.73 21.80 5.96
C PRO A 151 11.38 20.77 7.03
N VAL A 152 10.13 20.84 7.54
CA VAL A 152 9.55 19.80 8.41
C VAL A 152 8.43 19.07 7.69
N ILE A 153 8.17 17.84 8.13
CA ILE A 153 7.13 16.96 7.59
C ILE A 153 5.93 16.99 8.54
N LEU A 154 4.76 17.36 8.01
CA LEU A 154 3.48 17.24 8.72
C LEU A 154 2.84 15.91 8.32
N LYS A 155 2.77 14.98 9.27
CA LYS A 155 2.33 13.61 9.02
C LYS A 155 1.14 13.28 9.91
N PRO A 156 -0.10 13.20 9.36
CA PRO A 156 -1.27 12.79 10.12
C PRO A 156 -1.06 11.44 10.81
N CYS A 157 -1.57 11.26 12.02
CA CYS A 157 -1.42 9.99 12.75
C CYS A 157 -2.02 8.81 11.94
N TYR A 158 -3.12 9.03 11.24
CA TYR A 158 -3.76 8.05 10.35
C TYR A 158 -3.81 8.53 8.92
N SER A 159 -3.61 7.63 7.95
CA SER A 159 -3.85 7.89 6.51
C SER A 159 -5.35 7.97 6.19
N GLN A 160 -6.16 7.26 6.98
CA GLN A 160 -7.62 7.25 6.92
C GLN A 160 -8.16 7.54 8.33
N ILE A 161 -8.90 8.64 8.47
CA ILE A 161 -9.44 9.12 9.74
C ILE A 161 -10.93 8.82 9.76
N TRP A 162 -11.39 8.08 10.79
CA TRP A 162 -12.82 7.85 10.98
C TRP A 162 -13.46 9.07 11.66
N GLN A 163 -14.40 9.72 11.00
CA GLN A 163 -15.09 10.89 11.50
C GLN A 163 -16.55 10.88 11.08
N GLU A 164 -17.48 11.03 12.05
CA GLU A 164 -18.91 11.22 11.82
C GLU A 164 -19.57 10.18 10.89
N GLY A 165 -19.10 8.93 10.95
CA GLY A 165 -19.66 7.85 10.14
C GLY A 165 -19.08 7.72 8.73
N ALA A 166 -18.03 8.48 8.40
CA ALA A 166 -17.32 8.43 7.11
C ALA A 166 -15.80 8.41 7.29
N TRP A 167 -15.08 8.12 6.21
CA TRP A 167 -13.62 8.14 6.18
C TRP A 167 -13.08 9.41 5.52
N LEU A 168 -12.26 10.16 6.26
CA LEU A 168 -11.49 11.28 5.76
C LEU A 168 -10.07 10.80 5.38
N SER A 169 -9.70 10.95 4.11
CA SER A 169 -8.34 10.65 3.65
C SER A 169 -7.40 11.80 3.99
N SER A 170 -6.23 11.45 4.49
CA SER A 170 -5.17 12.40 4.80
C SER A 170 -3.92 12.16 3.94
N SER A 171 -3.05 13.15 3.87
CA SER A 171 -1.77 13.04 3.16
C SER A 171 -0.65 13.77 3.90
N VAL A 172 0.58 13.31 3.67
CA VAL A 172 1.78 13.94 4.20
C VAL A 172 2.01 15.28 3.50
N GLN A 173 2.28 16.33 4.27
CA GLN A 173 2.63 17.66 3.77
C GLN A 173 4.07 18.03 4.16
N ILE A 174 4.68 18.93 3.40
CA ILE A 174 6.04 19.44 3.66
C ILE A 174 5.94 20.94 3.84
N ALA A 175 6.16 21.42 5.07
CA ALA A 175 6.30 22.84 5.34
C ALA A 175 7.77 23.25 5.16
N ARG A 176 8.00 24.30 4.38
CA ARG A 176 9.35 24.83 4.10
C ARG A 176 9.69 26.04 4.92
N SER A 177 8.69 26.63 5.56
CA SER A 177 8.79 27.78 6.44
C SER A 177 7.68 27.78 7.49
N PRO A 178 7.77 28.63 8.52
CA PRO A 178 6.67 28.85 9.45
C PRO A 178 5.37 29.30 8.78
N GLU A 179 5.44 30.07 7.71
CA GLU A 179 4.30 30.53 6.92
C GLU A 179 3.63 29.37 6.19
N ASP A 180 4.43 28.49 5.54
CA ASP A 180 3.93 27.25 4.92
C ASP A 180 3.20 26.38 5.96
N PHE A 181 3.73 26.25 7.17
CA PHE A 181 3.08 25.50 8.24
C PHE A 181 1.68 26.05 8.54
N ARG A 182 1.56 27.37 8.77
CA ARG A 182 0.26 28.01 9.04
C ARG A 182 -0.72 27.78 7.88
N GLN A 183 -0.28 28.04 6.65
CA GLN A 183 -1.11 27.87 5.47
C GLN A 183 -1.60 26.41 5.33
N LEU A 184 -0.71 25.42 5.53
CA LEU A 184 -1.06 24.01 5.41
C LEU A 184 -2.05 23.57 6.50
N THR A 185 -1.87 24.01 7.73
CA THR A 185 -2.78 23.67 8.83
C THR A 185 -4.13 24.37 8.73
N GLU A 186 -4.21 25.54 8.10
CA GLU A 186 -5.48 26.22 7.82
C GLU A 186 -6.25 25.58 6.66
N THR A 187 -5.54 25.19 5.60
CA THR A 187 -6.17 24.73 4.36
C THR A 187 -6.54 23.24 4.36
N HIS A 188 -5.91 22.42 5.22
CA HIS A 188 -6.16 20.99 5.28
C HIS A 188 -6.94 20.60 6.55
N PRO A 189 -8.23 20.23 6.47
CA PRO A 189 -9.05 19.89 7.65
C PRO A 189 -8.42 18.80 8.53
N TYR A 190 -7.78 17.79 7.93
CA TYR A 190 -7.10 16.71 8.67
C TYR A 190 -5.86 17.15 9.45
N LEU A 191 -5.27 18.32 9.16
CA LEU A 191 -4.20 18.93 9.97
C LEU A 191 -4.74 19.95 10.96
N ARG A 192 -5.88 20.59 10.64
CA ARG A 192 -6.52 21.58 11.50
C ARG A 192 -7.24 20.93 12.69
N ASP A 193 -7.95 19.82 12.41
CA ASP A 193 -8.96 19.27 13.32
C ASP A 193 -8.55 17.93 13.94
N HIS A 194 -7.40 17.34 13.52
CA HIS A 194 -6.91 16.06 14.02
C HIS A 194 -5.42 16.09 14.39
N PRO A 195 -4.99 15.24 15.33
CA PRO A 195 -3.59 15.16 15.73
C PRO A 195 -2.69 14.72 14.56
N PHE A 196 -1.49 15.29 14.52
CA PHE A 196 -0.47 14.93 13.55
C PHE A 196 0.94 15.05 14.15
N LEU A 197 1.92 14.45 13.48
CA LEU A 197 3.33 14.59 13.81
C LEU A 197 3.96 15.70 12.98
N VAL A 198 4.77 16.53 13.63
CA VAL A 198 5.81 17.31 12.97
C VAL A 198 7.10 16.50 13.09
N GLN A 199 7.68 16.12 11.95
CA GLN A 199 8.87 15.28 11.89
C GLN A 199 10.01 15.96 11.16
N ASP A 200 11.25 15.64 11.57
CA ASP A 200 12.44 16.04 10.81
C ASP A 200 12.40 15.44 9.39
N PHE A 201 12.86 16.24 8.42
CA PHE A 201 13.03 15.72 7.06
C PHE A 201 14.25 14.81 6.97
N ILE A 202 14.04 13.54 6.68
CA ILE A 202 15.14 12.56 6.49
C ILE A 202 15.49 12.47 5.01
N PRO A 203 16.68 12.91 4.57
CA PRO A 203 17.14 12.72 3.20
C PRO A 203 17.47 11.25 2.96
N GLY A 204 17.21 10.74 1.73
CA GLY A 204 17.55 9.36 1.39
C GLY A 204 16.49 8.68 0.52
N ASN A 205 16.61 7.36 0.41
CA ASN A 205 15.77 6.52 -0.42
C ASN A 205 14.78 5.70 0.42
N GLY A 206 13.58 5.48 -0.12
CA GLY A 206 12.60 4.57 0.49
C GLY A 206 13.05 3.11 0.36
N ALA A 207 12.94 2.36 1.46
CA ALA A 207 13.15 0.92 1.51
C ALA A 207 11.98 0.26 2.26
N GLY A 208 11.66 -0.99 1.93
CA GLY A 208 10.59 -1.73 2.58
C GLY A 208 10.96 -3.18 2.84
N VAL A 209 10.51 -3.68 3.97
CA VAL A 209 10.49 -5.10 4.30
C VAL A 209 9.03 -5.55 4.30
N PHE A 210 8.74 -6.56 3.51
CA PHE A 210 7.41 -7.17 3.41
C PHE A 210 7.41 -8.45 4.21
N ALA A 211 6.41 -8.64 5.04
CA ALA A 211 6.36 -9.72 6.00
C ALA A 211 5.02 -10.46 5.96
N LEU A 212 5.05 -11.74 6.26
CA LEU A 212 3.89 -12.54 6.65
C LEU A 212 4.15 -13.12 8.04
N TYR A 213 3.18 -12.96 8.90
CA TYR A 213 3.21 -13.42 10.29
C TYR A 213 1.99 -14.28 10.61
N ARG A 214 2.18 -15.19 11.55
CA ARG A 214 1.13 -15.96 12.19
C ARG A 214 1.24 -15.79 13.72
N ASP A 215 0.29 -15.07 14.30
CA ASP A 215 0.14 -14.94 15.75
C ASP A 215 1.47 -14.56 16.48
N GLY A 216 2.17 -13.55 15.94
CA GLY A 216 3.45 -13.08 16.47
C GLY A 216 4.68 -13.82 15.96
N GLU A 217 4.52 -14.90 15.17
CA GLU A 217 5.63 -15.66 14.61
C GLU A 217 5.84 -15.33 13.13
N ALA A 218 7.07 -15.02 12.75
CA ALA A 218 7.43 -14.71 11.37
C ALA A 218 7.36 -15.98 10.48
N VAL A 219 6.62 -15.89 9.37
CA VAL A 219 6.52 -16.96 8.37
C VAL A 219 7.49 -16.72 7.22
N THR A 220 7.54 -15.52 6.67
CA THR A 220 8.44 -15.17 5.57
C THR A 220 8.64 -13.67 5.45
N PHE A 221 9.73 -13.30 4.78
CA PHE A 221 10.07 -11.93 4.45
C PHE A 221 10.43 -11.80 2.98
N PHE A 222 10.18 -10.61 2.43
CA PHE A 222 10.58 -10.24 1.09
C PHE A 222 11.05 -8.79 1.08
N ALA A 223 11.95 -8.43 0.17
CA ALA A 223 12.35 -7.06 -0.06
C ALA A 223 12.56 -6.77 -1.55
N HIS A 224 12.43 -5.51 -1.91
CA HIS A 224 12.77 -5.02 -3.24
C HIS A 224 13.33 -3.61 -3.19
N ARG A 225 14.05 -3.24 -4.23
CA ARG A 225 14.49 -1.86 -4.47
C ARG A 225 13.50 -1.16 -5.38
N ARG A 226 13.14 0.06 -5.06
CA ARG A 226 12.35 0.95 -5.93
C ARG A 226 13.31 1.61 -6.92
N LEU A 227 13.27 1.20 -8.18
CA LEU A 227 14.12 1.75 -9.22
C LEU A 227 13.51 3.01 -9.85
N ARG A 228 12.19 3.08 -9.89
CA ARG A 228 11.44 4.24 -10.40
C ARG A 228 10.12 4.38 -9.65
N GLU A 229 9.74 5.63 -9.41
CA GLU A 229 8.53 5.97 -8.65
C GLU A 229 7.67 6.99 -9.41
N LYS A 230 6.40 7.05 -9.09
CA LYS A 230 5.43 8.04 -9.56
C LYS A 230 4.82 8.74 -8.34
N PRO A 231 5.05 10.07 -8.17
CA PRO A 231 5.92 10.93 -8.95
C PRO A 231 7.43 10.62 -8.77
N PRO A 232 8.32 11.11 -9.67
CA PRO A 232 9.78 10.84 -9.57
C PRO A 232 10.48 11.38 -8.33
N SER A 233 9.80 12.16 -7.52
CA SER A 233 10.32 12.72 -6.25
C SER A 233 10.07 11.84 -5.03
N GLY A 234 9.43 10.71 -5.22
CA GLY A 234 8.96 9.78 -4.18
C GLY A 234 7.47 9.52 -4.32
N GLY A 235 7.05 8.27 -4.18
CA GLY A 235 5.66 7.85 -4.31
C GLY A 235 5.54 6.35 -4.57
N VAL A 236 4.54 5.94 -5.35
CA VAL A 236 4.33 4.52 -5.65
C VAL A 236 5.40 4.01 -6.61
N SER A 237 5.90 2.81 -6.37
CA SER A 237 6.86 2.17 -7.26
C SER A 237 6.22 1.80 -8.59
N VAL A 238 6.88 2.18 -9.70
CA VAL A 238 6.49 1.83 -11.06
C VAL A 238 7.47 0.89 -11.75
N LEU A 239 8.68 0.79 -11.19
CA LEU A 239 9.67 -0.23 -11.51
C LEU A 239 10.38 -0.64 -10.23
N SER A 240 10.23 -1.90 -9.86
CA SER A 240 10.87 -2.52 -8.68
C SER A 240 11.80 -3.64 -9.11
N GLU A 241 12.78 -3.94 -8.27
CA GLU A 241 13.71 -5.07 -8.45
C GLU A 241 13.85 -5.86 -7.16
N SER A 242 13.64 -7.18 -7.20
CA SER A 242 13.77 -8.04 -6.02
C SER A 242 15.18 -8.00 -5.45
N ALA A 243 15.30 -7.97 -4.13
CA ALA A 243 16.56 -7.89 -3.41
C ALA A 243 16.47 -8.69 -2.11
N VAL A 244 17.61 -9.14 -1.61
CA VAL A 244 17.67 -9.70 -0.25
C VAL A 244 17.35 -8.59 0.75
N PRO A 245 16.52 -8.84 1.78
CA PRO A 245 16.31 -7.89 2.85
C PRO A 245 17.63 -7.50 3.50
N HIS A 246 17.89 -6.20 3.63
CA HIS A 246 19.09 -5.75 4.34
C HIS A 246 19.01 -6.23 5.80
N PRO A 247 20.06 -6.88 6.37
CA PRO A 247 20.00 -7.52 7.68
C PRO A 247 19.49 -6.59 8.80
N ARG A 248 19.94 -5.32 8.81
CA ARG A 248 19.51 -4.32 9.80
C ARG A 248 18.03 -3.96 9.65
N LEU A 249 17.52 -3.80 8.40
CA LEU A 249 16.10 -3.53 8.18
C LEU A 249 15.22 -4.72 8.57
N LEU A 250 15.70 -5.93 8.30
CA LEU A 250 15.02 -7.16 8.68
C LEU A 250 14.92 -7.29 10.20
N ASP A 251 16.03 -7.06 10.93
CA ASP A 251 16.06 -7.08 12.40
C ASP A 251 15.09 -6.07 13.00
N LEU A 252 15.14 -4.81 12.55
CA LEU A 252 14.24 -3.76 13.03
C LEU A 252 12.77 -4.08 12.76
N SER A 253 12.46 -4.65 11.58
CA SER A 253 11.11 -5.07 11.21
C SER A 253 10.61 -6.23 12.08
N ARG A 254 11.47 -7.22 12.36
CA ARG A 254 11.16 -8.33 13.26
C ARG A 254 10.83 -7.84 14.66
N ARG A 255 11.72 -7.07 15.27
CA ARG A 255 11.52 -6.52 16.62
C ARG A 255 10.21 -5.77 16.76
N LEU A 256 9.84 -5.01 15.73
CA LEU A 256 8.58 -4.26 15.70
C LEU A 256 7.36 -5.18 15.61
N LEU A 257 7.35 -6.13 14.66
CA LEU A 257 6.21 -7.00 14.39
C LEU A 257 6.06 -8.09 15.46
N ASP A 258 7.17 -8.64 15.99
CA ASP A 258 7.17 -9.58 17.10
C ASP A 258 6.58 -8.92 18.36
N ARG A 259 7.00 -7.69 18.70
CA ARG A 259 6.50 -6.93 19.86
C ARG A 259 5.00 -6.61 19.73
N ALA A 260 4.53 -6.41 18.50
CA ALA A 260 3.11 -6.16 18.22
C ALA A 260 2.24 -7.43 18.24
N GLY A 261 2.84 -8.63 18.32
CA GLY A 261 2.10 -9.90 18.18
C GLY A 261 1.42 -10.00 16.82
N TRP A 262 2.10 -9.56 15.74
CA TRP A 262 1.47 -9.37 14.44
C TRP A 262 0.90 -10.66 13.85
N HIS A 263 -0.22 -10.55 13.11
CA HIS A 263 -0.82 -11.62 12.31
C HIS A 263 -1.22 -11.09 10.93
N GLY A 264 -0.91 -11.83 9.87
CA GLY A 264 -1.20 -11.46 8.50
C GLY A 264 -0.02 -10.76 7.80
N VAL A 265 -0.29 -10.07 6.71
CA VAL A 265 0.72 -9.38 5.92
C VAL A 265 0.98 -7.97 6.44
N ALA A 266 2.23 -7.53 6.34
CA ALA A 266 2.61 -6.15 6.63
C ALA A 266 3.74 -5.69 5.71
N MET A 267 3.80 -4.37 5.48
CA MET A 267 4.93 -3.71 4.85
C MET A 267 5.48 -2.69 5.85
N VAL A 268 6.72 -2.89 6.30
CA VAL A 268 7.44 -1.94 7.16
C VAL A 268 8.29 -1.05 6.27
N GLU A 269 8.01 0.26 6.29
CA GLU A 269 8.69 1.25 5.45
C GLU A 269 9.75 2.01 6.22
N PHE A 270 10.92 2.11 5.60
CA PHE A 270 12.07 2.86 6.09
C PHE A 270 12.51 3.91 5.08
N ARG A 271 13.20 4.92 5.59
CA ARG A 271 14.03 5.81 4.79
C ARG A 271 15.48 5.57 5.15
N VAL A 272 16.29 5.25 4.14
CA VAL A 272 17.72 4.98 4.33
C VAL A 272 18.50 6.18 3.83
N THR A 273 19.27 6.80 4.72
CA THR A 273 20.10 7.96 4.41
C THR A 273 21.25 7.59 3.48
N PRO A 274 21.94 8.58 2.85
CA PRO A 274 23.17 8.32 2.08
C PRO A 274 24.28 7.65 2.89
N ALA A 275 24.29 7.81 4.22
CA ALA A 275 25.22 7.15 5.15
C ALA A 275 24.82 5.69 5.50
N GLY A 276 23.68 5.21 4.96
CA GLY A 276 23.18 3.85 5.21
C GLY A 276 22.33 3.71 6.49
N GLU A 277 22.02 4.81 7.19
CA GLU A 277 21.22 4.76 8.41
C GLU A 277 19.72 4.66 8.07
N PRO A 278 19.01 3.64 8.58
CA PRO A 278 17.58 3.48 8.38
C PRO A 278 16.80 4.26 9.42
N TYR A 279 15.70 4.86 8.99
CA TYR A 279 14.69 5.49 9.84
C TYR A 279 13.32 4.89 9.53
N LEU A 280 12.63 4.38 10.56
CA LEU A 280 11.27 3.86 10.43
C LEU A 280 10.32 4.99 10.04
N MET A 281 9.53 4.78 9.01
CA MET A 281 8.56 5.75 8.52
C MET A 281 7.13 5.38 8.84
N GLU A 282 6.72 4.15 8.51
CA GLU A 282 5.35 3.66 8.72
C GLU A 282 5.28 2.14 8.58
N VAL A 283 4.17 1.59 9.04
CA VAL A 283 3.76 0.21 8.76
C VAL A 283 2.45 0.26 7.99
N ASN A 284 2.41 -0.45 6.87
CA ASN A 284 1.20 -0.65 6.09
C ASN A 284 0.66 -2.06 6.38
N PRO A 285 -0.43 -2.19 7.18
CA PRO A 285 -0.97 -3.48 7.63
C PRO A 285 -1.88 -4.11 6.57
N ARG A 286 -1.41 -4.20 5.34
CA ARG A 286 -2.15 -4.67 4.17
C ARG A 286 -1.22 -5.09 3.05
N PHE A 287 -1.76 -5.69 2.03
CA PHE A 287 -1.03 -5.92 0.79
C PHE A 287 -0.60 -4.59 0.13
N TRP A 288 0.50 -4.64 -0.61
CA TRP A 288 1.16 -3.48 -1.23
C TRP A 288 1.09 -3.52 -2.77
N GLY A 289 1.29 -2.38 -3.41
CA GLY A 289 1.08 -2.24 -4.85
C GLY A 289 1.98 -3.13 -5.71
N SER A 290 3.21 -3.41 -5.30
CA SER A 290 4.16 -4.28 -6.01
C SER A 290 4.13 -5.75 -5.57
N LEU A 291 3.03 -6.22 -4.99
CA LEU A 291 2.84 -7.59 -4.49
C LEU A 291 3.19 -8.66 -5.54
N GLN A 292 2.86 -8.41 -6.80
CA GLN A 292 3.11 -9.34 -7.90
C GLN A 292 4.61 -9.70 -8.04
N LEU A 293 5.54 -8.82 -7.62
CA LEU A 293 6.98 -9.12 -7.67
C LEU A 293 7.36 -10.26 -6.73
N ALA A 294 6.81 -10.27 -5.51
CA ALA A 294 7.06 -11.34 -4.55
C ALA A 294 6.52 -12.68 -5.09
N ILE A 295 5.31 -12.67 -5.65
CA ILE A 295 4.69 -13.85 -6.28
C ILE A 295 5.57 -14.36 -7.44
N ASP A 296 6.06 -13.48 -8.30
CA ASP A 296 6.94 -13.83 -9.43
C ASP A 296 8.29 -14.40 -8.96
N CYS A 297 8.72 -14.05 -7.75
CA CYS A 297 9.91 -14.61 -7.12
C CYS A 297 9.65 -15.89 -6.32
N GLY A 298 8.42 -16.39 -6.30
CA GLY A 298 8.05 -17.62 -5.59
C GLY A 298 7.57 -17.40 -4.15
N VAL A 299 7.57 -16.16 -3.64
CA VAL A 299 7.02 -15.82 -2.32
C VAL A 299 5.56 -15.38 -2.51
N ASP A 300 4.65 -16.34 -2.54
CA ASP A 300 3.23 -16.13 -2.82
C ASP A 300 2.47 -15.76 -1.53
N PHE A 301 2.60 -14.52 -1.09
CA PHE A 301 1.97 -14.03 0.14
C PHE A 301 0.45 -14.26 0.21
N PRO A 302 -0.35 -14.02 -0.85
CA PRO A 302 -1.78 -14.31 -0.81
C PRO A 302 -2.08 -15.79 -0.56
N TYR A 303 -1.39 -16.69 -1.24
CA TYR A 303 -1.61 -18.12 -1.08
C TYR A 303 -1.11 -18.62 0.29
N LEU A 304 0.06 -18.18 0.74
CA LEU A 304 0.57 -18.49 2.08
C LEU A 304 -0.41 -18.01 3.17
N LEU A 305 -0.94 -16.80 3.06
CA LEU A 305 -1.92 -16.26 4.01
C LEU A 305 -3.24 -17.05 3.97
N PHE A 306 -3.68 -17.46 2.79
CA PHE A 306 -4.86 -18.33 2.64
C PHE A 306 -4.63 -19.67 3.36
N GLU A 307 -3.51 -20.35 3.12
CA GLU A 307 -3.15 -21.60 3.79
C GLU A 307 -3.11 -21.46 5.32
N LEU A 308 -2.46 -20.39 5.83
CA LEU A 308 -2.46 -20.08 7.26
C LEU A 308 -3.88 -19.94 7.81
N SER A 309 -4.77 -19.28 7.08
CA SER A 309 -6.17 -19.10 7.49
C SER A 309 -6.96 -20.41 7.53
N GLN A 310 -6.49 -21.46 6.83
CA GLN A 310 -7.05 -22.81 6.89
C GLN A 310 -6.51 -23.61 8.10
N GLY A 311 -5.54 -23.07 8.83
CA GLY A 311 -4.85 -23.77 9.91
C GLY A 311 -3.66 -24.61 9.42
N HIS A 312 -3.30 -24.48 8.16
CA HIS A 312 -2.12 -25.15 7.63
C HIS A 312 -0.83 -24.40 8.03
N HIS A 313 0.30 -25.07 7.89
CA HIS A 313 1.63 -24.54 8.13
C HIS A 313 2.41 -24.56 6.80
N PRO A 314 2.13 -23.64 5.85
CA PRO A 314 2.79 -23.67 4.57
C PRO A 314 4.28 -23.37 4.73
N LEU A 315 5.10 -24.13 4.02
CA LEU A 315 6.53 -23.86 3.91
C LEU A 315 6.72 -22.69 2.94
N ALA A 316 7.13 -21.55 3.46
CA ALA A 316 7.58 -20.45 2.64
C ALA A 316 8.99 -20.74 2.11
N PRO A 317 9.36 -20.32 0.88
CA PRO A 317 10.72 -20.48 0.39
C PRO A 317 11.71 -19.73 1.30
N ALA A 318 12.80 -20.42 1.67
CA ALA A 318 13.87 -19.83 2.48
C ALA A 318 14.61 -18.72 1.69
N ASP A 319 14.77 -18.94 0.37
CA ASP A 319 15.44 -18.04 -0.55
C ASP A 319 14.56 -17.77 -1.77
N TYR A 320 14.78 -16.64 -2.42
CA TYR A 320 14.08 -16.26 -3.65
C TYR A 320 15.03 -15.55 -4.64
N PRO A 321 14.72 -15.60 -5.96
CA PRO A 321 15.54 -14.95 -6.98
C PRO A 321 15.61 -13.44 -6.78
N THR A 322 16.84 -12.91 -6.76
CA THR A 322 17.12 -11.46 -6.74
C THR A 322 17.35 -10.91 -8.14
N GLY A 323 17.21 -9.59 -8.29
CA GLY A 323 17.40 -8.91 -9.57
C GLY A 323 16.23 -9.07 -10.55
N ARG A 324 15.17 -9.81 -10.22
CA ARG A 324 13.93 -9.82 -11.01
C ARG A 324 13.22 -8.48 -10.92
N ARG A 325 12.65 -8.01 -12.04
CA ARG A 325 12.00 -6.70 -12.12
C ARG A 325 10.52 -6.83 -12.40
N LEU A 326 9.77 -5.97 -11.74
CA LEU A 326 8.36 -5.75 -11.99
C LEU A 326 8.14 -4.33 -12.49
N ARG A 327 7.43 -4.18 -13.62
CA ARG A 327 7.13 -2.90 -14.22
C ARG A 327 5.62 -2.67 -14.33
N TRP A 328 5.14 -1.60 -13.75
CA TRP A 328 3.81 -1.06 -14.04
C TRP A 328 3.92 -0.10 -15.22
N LEU A 329 3.57 -0.57 -16.44
CA LEU A 329 3.87 0.11 -17.70
C LEU A 329 3.26 1.52 -17.79
N LEU A 330 1.94 1.66 -17.54
CA LEU A 330 1.27 2.97 -17.63
C LEU A 330 1.70 3.91 -16.51
N GLY A 331 1.92 3.41 -15.31
CA GLY A 331 2.51 4.20 -14.22
C GLY A 331 3.94 4.68 -14.51
N ASP A 332 4.75 3.85 -15.18
CA ASP A 332 6.10 4.22 -15.61
C ASP A 332 6.08 5.25 -16.76
N LEU A 333 5.07 5.20 -17.64
CA LEU A 333 4.81 6.21 -18.66
C LEU A 333 4.48 7.57 -18.02
N ASP A 334 3.58 7.59 -17.03
CA ASP A 334 3.27 8.79 -16.26
C ASP A 334 4.50 9.34 -15.54
N SER A 335 5.29 8.46 -14.91
CA SER A 335 6.55 8.84 -14.26
C SER A 335 7.51 9.48 -15.25
N LEU A 336 7.65 8.92 -16.47
CA LEU A 336 8.45 9.50 -17.53
C LEU A 336 7.93 10.88 -17.94
N TYR A 337 6.62 11.01 -18.16
CA TYR A 337 6.00 12.28 -18.50
C TYR A 337 6.26 13.36 -17.45
N LEU A 338 6.05 13.04 -16.18
CA LEU A 338 6.31 13.96 -15.06
C LEU A 338 7.80 14.33 -14.96
N TYR A 339 8.71 13.39 -15.25
CA TYR A 339 10.15 13.64 -15.28
C TYR A 339 10.54 14.62 -16.37
N LEU A 340 10.02 14.43 -17.58
CA LEU A 340 10.33 15.26 -18.75
C LEU A 340 9.79 16.70 -18.61
N ARG A 341 8.62 16.87 -17.95
CA ARG A 341 8.03 18.21 -17.72
C ARG A 341 8.82 19.09 -16.75
N ARG A 342 9.68 18.54 -15.90
CA ARG A 342 10.51 19.31 -14.95
C ARG A 342 11.69 19.96 -15.67
N ARG A 343 11.44 21.10 -16.37
CA ARG A 343 12.40 21.76 -17.28
C ARG A 343 13.71 22.16 -16.59
N HIS A 344 13.69 22.59 -15.35
CA HIS A 344 14.87 23.14 -14.64
C HIS A 344 15.55 22.14 -13.68
N ARG A 345 14.99 20.96 -13.46
CA ARG A 345 15.52 20.00 -12.47
C ARG A 345 16.48 18.96 -13.07
N TYR A 346 16.31 18.64 -14.37
CA TYR A 346 17.07 17.59 -15.06
C TYR A 346 17.69 18.11 -16.34
N ARG A 347 18.96 17.74 -16.57
CA ARG A 347 19.69 18.07 -17.81
C ARG A 347 19.11 17.30 -19.01
N THR A 348 19.29 17.81 -20.21
CA THR A 348 18.81 17.15 -21.45
C THR A 348 19.36 15.73 -21.59
N ARG A 349 20.63 15.53 -21.24
CA ARG A 349 21.28 14.20 -21.21
C ARG A 349 20.53 13.22 -20.31
N ASP A 350 20.14 13.65 -19.12
CA ASP A 350 19.45 12.79 -18.14
C ASP A 350 18.04 12.44 -18.62
N LYS A 351 17.37 13.38 -19.30
CA LYS A 351 16.06 13.14 -19.94
C LYS A 351 16.16 12.12 -21.07
N LEU A 352 17.18 12.24 -21.92
CA LEU A 352 17.42 11.27 -23.00
C LEU A 352 17.73 9.87 -22.43
N ALA A 353 18.62 9.80 -21.44
CA ALA A 353 18.93 8.54 -20.74
C ALA A 353 17.68 7.91 -20.11
N ARG A 354 16.77 8.74 -19.54
CA ARG A 354 15.50 8.27 -18.96
C ARG A 354 14.54 7.71 -20.02
N ILE A 355 14.48 8.33 -21.21
CA ILE A 355 13.71 7.83 -22.37
C ILE A 355 14.28 6.48 -22.83
N LEU A 356 15.58 6.40 -23.04
CA LEU A 356 16.24 5.15 -23.44
C LEU A 356 16.02 4.03 -22.42
N ALA A 357 16.13 4.34 -21.11
CA ALA A 357 15.87 3.39 -20.05
C ALA A 357 14.39 2.96 -19.97
N PHE A 358 13.46 3.79 -20.44
CA PHE A 358 12.05 3.42 -20.55
C PHE A 358 11.81 2.46 -21.72
N LEU A 359 12.45 2.70 -22.88
CA LEU A 359 12.31 1.91 -24.11
C LEU A 359 13.03 0.56 -24.02
N HIS A 360 14.15 0.49 -23.29
CA HIS A 360 14.94 -0.72 -23.09
C HIS A 360 14.86 -1.21 -21.62
N PRO A 361 13.72 -1.74 -21.15
CA PRO A 361 13.72 -2.54 -19.94
C PRO A 361 14.62 -3.74 -20.23
N ARG A 362 15.50 -4.10 -19.28
CA ARG A 362 16.40 -5.27 -19.47
C ARG A 362 15.54 -6.49 -19.85
N PRO A 363 15.60 -6.94 -21.14
CA PRO A 363 14.79 -8.08 -21.59
C PRO A 363 15.22 -9.36 -20.83
N GLY A 364 14.27 -10.24 -20.57
CA GLY A 364 14.51 -11.51 -19.86
C GLY A 364 14.40 -11.41 -18.33
N ASN A 365 14.55 -10.24 -17.73
CA ASN A 365 14.49 -10.07 -16.27
C ASN A 365 13.37 -9.14 -15.78
N THR A 366 12.63 -8.50 -16.71
CA THR A 366 11.55 -7.57 -16.40
C THR A 366 10.21 -8.19 -16.79
N GLN A 367 9.34 -8.37 -15.83
CA GLN A 367 7.95 -8.75 -16.03
C GLN A 367 7.05 -7.53 -15.85
N HIS A 368 5.92 -7.51 -16.59
CA HIS A 368 4.92 -6.48 -16.42
C HIS A 368 3.94 -6.87 -15.30
N GLU A 369 3.52 -5.88 -14.52
CA GLU A 369 2.59 -6.09 -13.41
C GLU A 369 1.18 -6.40 -13.92
N VAL A 370 0.64 -5.57 -14.79
CA VAL A 370 -0.71 -5.70 -15.34
C VAL A 370 -0.71 -6.49 -16.64
N ASN A 371 0.21 -6.20 -17.55
CA ASN A 371 0.29 -6.76 -18.91
C ASN A 371 0.91 -8.17 -18.90
N ARG A 372 0.08 -9.21 -18.80
CA ARG A 372 0.50 -10.62 -18.75
C ARG A 372 -0.12 -11.37 -19.93
N LEU A 373 0.71 -12.05 -20.75
CA LEU A 373 0.23 -12.80 -21.92
C LEU A 373 -0.81 -13.87 -21.56
N GLY A 374 -0.69 -14.49 -20.39
CA GLY A 374 -1.68 -15.45 -19.91
C GLY A 374 -2.95 -14.84 -19.32
N ASP A 375 -3.06 -13.49 -19.22
CA ASP A 375 -4.18 -12.77 -18.60
C ASP A 375 -4.24 -11.32 -19.10
N LEU A 376 -4.66 -11.14 -20.35
CA LEU A 376 -4.66 -9.83 -21.03
C LEU A 376 -5.86 -8.95 -20.70
N GLY A 377 -6.92 -9.49 -20.11
CA GLY A 377 -8.11 -8.73 -19.74
C GLY A 377 -7.82 -7.49 -18.89
N PRO A 378 -7.03 -7.59 -17.79
CA PRO A 378 -6.63 -6.43 -16.99
C PRO A 378 -5.86 -5.37 -17.78
N ALA A 379 -4.96 -5.78 -18.69
CA ALA A 379 -4.20 -4.84 -19.51
C ALA A 379 -5.08 -4.05 -20.48
N HIS A 380 -6.05 -4.73 -21.11
CA HIS A 380 -7.03 -4.07 -21.96
C HIS A 380 -7.92 -3.10 -21.14
N PHE A 381 -8.41 -3.55 -19.98
CA PHE A 381 -9.19 -2.72 -19.10
C PHE A 381 -8.43 -1.45 -18.69
N GLU A 382 -7.20 -1.60 -18.19
CA GLU A 382 -6.35 -0.48 -17.75
C GLU A 382 -6.09 0.50 -18.88
N LEU A 383 -5.76 0.02 -20.08
CA LEU A 383 -5.51 0.87 -21.24
C LEU A 383 -6.76 1.69 -21.64
N VAL A 384 -7.94 1.06 -21.67
CA VAL A 384 -9.19 1.74 -21.99
C VAL A 384 -9.50 2.82 -20.96
N GLN A 385 -9.32 2.55 -19.67
CA GLN A 385 -9.52 3.54 -18.61
C GLN A 385 -8.52 4.68 -18.71
N TYR A 386 -7.25 4.36 -18.93
CA TYR A 386 -6.18 5.35 -19.10
C TYR A 386 -6.46 6.32 -20.26
N VAL A 387 -6.89 5.79 -21.42
CA VAL A 387 -7.27 6.63 -22.58
C VAL A 387 -8.50 7.48 -22.26
N ARG A 388 -9.51 6.91 -21.60
CA ARG A 388 -10.71 7.67 -21.19
C ARG A 388 -10.37 8.82 -20.24
N GLU A 389 -9.47 8.61 -19.29
CA GLU A 389 -9.01 9.65 -18.37
C GLU A 389 -8.21 10.75 -19.09
N MET A 390 -7.37 10.38 -20.05
CA MET A 390 -6.64 11.36 -20.88
C MET A 390 -7.56 12.23 -21.74
N LEU A 391 -8.69 11.67 -22.20
CA LEU A 391 -9.66 12.36 -23.04
C LEU A 391 -10.71 13.15 -22.24
N ARG A 392 -10.78 12.97 -20.93
CA ARG A 392 -11.66 13.80 -20.08
C ARG A 392 -11.17 15.25 -20.09
N PRO A 393 -12.06 16.24 -20.38
CA PRO A 393 -11.68 17.63 -20.26
C PRO A 393 -11.26 17.89 -18.81
N ARG A 394 -10.06 18.46 -18.61
CA ARG A 394 -9.62 18.90 -17.30
C ARG A 394 -10.63 19.93 -16.79
N LYS A 395 -11.22 19.67 -15.64
CA LYS A 395 -11.89 20.76 -14.91
C LYS A 395 -10.85 21.84 -14.68
N PRO A 396 -11.15 23.12 -14.95
CA PRO A 396 -10.25 24.18 -14.60
C PRO A 396 -9.99 24.12 -13.10
N ASP A 397 -8.70 24.15 -12.70
CA ASP A 397 -8.30 24.28 -11.32
C ASP A 397 -8.87 25.60 -10.79
N GLY A 398 -9.81 25.53 -9.86
CA GLY A 398 -10.35 26.71 -9.17
C GLY A 398 -11.83 27.01 -9.46
N ALA A 399 -12.73 26.39 -8.75
CA ALA A 399 -13.98 26.99 -8.30
C ALA A 399 -14.33 26.37 -6.94
#